data_a1e981f28c380366619b18f5b6b6647e
#
_entry.id   a1e981f28c380366619b18f5b6b6647e
#
_cell.length_a   1.000
_cell.length_b   1.000
_cell.length_c   1.000
_cell.angle_alpha   90.00
_cell.angle_beta   90.00
_cell.angle_gamma   90.00
#
_symmetry.space_group_name_H-M   'P 1'
#
loop_
_entity.id
_entity.type
_entity.pdbx_description
1 polymer ?
#
loop_
_entity_poly.entity_id
_entity_poly.type
_entity_poly.pdbx_seq_one_letter_code
_entity_poly.pdbx_strand_id
1 'polypeptide(L)'
;MERAEQQLRLFQRVSRLMTRDLELDDVLQEIVSLVKDFLTCDSCLIYLVEDGELVLFASSDQNRKTIGTVRLRLSEGLTGWVARERRLLAISREAYSDPRFKYFKDLPQDTFEAFLSVPIISQNKVVGVINVQHREPRLHTGAEMEMLSTVGEQIGCLLVLSRQKQQAPTSVG
;
A
#
# COMPACT_ATOMS: atom_id res chain seq x y z
N MET A 1 23.41 0.22 -11.84
CA MET A 1 22.77 0.00 -13.14
C MET A 1 21.65 -1.05 -13.03
N GLU A 2 21.96 -2.24 -12.61
CA GLU A 2 20.97 -3.34 -12.49
C GLU A 2 19.75 -2.99 -11.62
N ARG A 3 19.95 -2.30 -10.50
CA ARG A 3 18.88 -1.90 -9.57
C ARG A 3 17.94 -0.84 -10.16
N ALA A 4 18.47 0.11 -10.93
CA ALA A 4 17.67 1.11 -11.62
C ALA A 4 16.83 0.50 -12.75
N GLU A 5 17.37 -0.49 -13.46
CA GLU A 5 16.61 -1.24 -14.46
C GLU A 5 15.48 -2.06 -13.84
N GLN A 6 15.73 -2.66 -12.66
CA GLN A 6 14.71 -3.38 -11.92
C GLN A 6 13.57 -2.45 -11.46
N GLN A 7 13.90 -1.25 -10.97
CA GLN A 7 12.89 -0.23 -10.63
C GLN A 7 12.06 0.18 -11.86
N LEU A 8 12.72 0.43 -12.97
CA LEU A 8 12.03 0.79 -14.21
C LEU A 8 11.08 -0.33 -14.65
N ARG A 9 11.51 -1.58 -14.60
CA ARG A 9 10.67 -2.73 -14.92
C ARG A 9 9.45 -2.84 -13.98
N LEU A 10 9.63 -2.57 -12.70
CA LEU A 10 8.52 -2.54 -11.74
C LEU A 10 7.48 -1.50 -12.16
N PHE A 11 7.89 -0.27 -12.42
CA PHE A 11 6.99 0.80 -12.84
C PHE A 11 6.29 0.49 -14.16
N GLN A 12 7.00 -0.09 -15.10
CA GLN A 12 6.42 -0.53 -16.38
C GLN A 12 5.36 -1.62 -16.17
N ARG A 13 5.62 -2.58 -15.30
CA ARG A 13 4.65 -3.64 -14.99
C ARG A 13 3.41 -3.09 -14.31
N VAL A 14 3.57 -2.20 -13.33
CA VAL A 14 2.43 -1.52 -12.67
C VAL A 14 1.63 -0.72 -13.69
N SER A 15 2.28 0.08 -14.53
CA SER A 15 1.59 0.85 -15.57
C SER A 15 0.81 -0.02 -16.55
N ARG A 16 1.37 -1.18 -16.95
CA ARG A 16 0.67 -2.13 -17.83
C ARG A 16 -0.56 -2.76 -17.17
N LEU A 17 -0.51 -3.02 -15.87
CA LEU A 17 -1.70 -3.47 -15.13
C LEU A 17 -2.82 -2.43 -15.19
N MET A 18 -2.46 -1.15 -15.08
CA MET A 18 -3.42 -0.05 -15.13
C MET A 18 -4.10 0.13 -16.49
N THR A 19 -3.49 -0.36 -17.57
CA THR A 19 -4.05 -0.29 -18.93
C THR A 19 -4.95 -1.47 -19.28
N ARG A 20 -5.02 -2.48 -18.42
CA ARG A 20 -5.85 -3.68 -18.63
C ARG A 20 -7.25 -3.44 -18.08
N ASP A 21 -8.22 -4.07 -18.68
CA ASP A 21 -9.61 -4.08 -18.16
C ASP A 21 -9.75 -5.14 -17.07
N LEU A 22 -9.17 -4.84 -15.91
CA LEU A 22 -9.20 -5.67 -14.71
C LEU A 22 -9.97 -4.95 -13.61
N GLU A 23 -10.57 -5.74 -12.71
CA GLU A 23 -11.15 -5.21 -11.48
C GLU A 23 -10.06 -4.60 -10.60
N LEU A 24 -10.42 -3.56 -9.86
CA LEU A 24 -9.49 -2.83 -8.99
C LEU A 24 -8.79 -3.76 -8.00
N ASP A 25 -9.53 -4.68 -7.40
CA ASP A 25 -9.01 -5.63 -6.41
C ASP A 25 -7.90 -6.51 -7.00
N ASP A 26 -8.10 -7.00 -8.23
CA ASP A 26 -7.11 -7.82 -8.93
C ASP A 26 -5.85 -7.03 -9.25
N VAL A 27 -5.98 -5.77 -9.70
CA VAL A 27 -4.84 -4.90 -9.98
C VAL A 27 -4.05 -4.61 -8.72
N LEU A 28 -4.71 -4.26 -7.62
CA LEU A 28 -4.04 -3.97 -6.35
C LEU A 28 -3.36 -5.21 -5.77
N GLN A 29 -3.95 -6.38 -5.92
CA GLN A 29 -3.37 -7.65 -5.48
C GLN A 29 -2.10 -7.99 -6.29
N GLU A 30 -2.10 -7.76 -7.59
CA GLU A 30 -0.90 -7.91 -8.43
C GLU A 30 0.20 -6.90 -8.05
N ILE A 31 -0.15 -5.66 -7.77
CA ILE A 31 0.81 -4.64 -7.32
C ILE A 31 1.48 -5.05 -6.01
N VAL A 32 0.71 -5.55 -5.05
CA VAL A 32 1.23 -6.06 -3.78
C VAL A 32 2.26 -7.16 -4.01
N SER A 33 1.97 -8.11 -4.92
CA SER A 33 2.88 -9.19 -5.26
C SER A 33 4.18 -8.67 -5.91
N LEU A 34 4.07 -7.70 -6.82
CA LEU A 34 5.22 -7.07 -7.47
C LEU A 34 6.12 -6.33 -6.47
N VAL A 35 5.53 -5.57 -5.56
CA VAL A 35 6.26 -4.83 -4.52
C VAL A 35 6.95 -5.81 -3.57
N LYS A 36 6.25 -6.87 -3.15
CA LYS A 36 6.82 -7.90 -2.28
C LYS A 36 8.05 -8.54 -2.89
N ASP A 37 7.98 -8.93 -4.15
CA ASP A 37 9.10 -9.57 -4.86
C ASP A 37 10.27 -8.60 -5.03
N PHE A 38 9.99 -7.34 -5.39
CA PHE A 38 11.01 -6.33 -5.61
C PHE A 38 11.77 -5.96 -4.33
N LEU A 39 11.06 -5.73 -3.22
CA LEU A 39 11.63 -5.38 -1.93
C LEU A 39 12.06 -6.59 -1.11
N THR A 40 11.71 -7.81 -1.55
CA THR A 40 11.94 -9.03 -0.76
C THR A 40 11.43 -8.90 0.68
N CYS A 41 10.26 -8.29 0.83
CA CYS A 41 9.64 -8.08 2.15
C CYS A 41 8.81 -9.30 2.58
N ASP A 42 8.56 -9.39 3.87
CA ASP A 42 7.73 -10.47 4.44
C ASP A 42 6.24 -10.19 4.26
N SER A 43 5.83 -8.95 4.31
CA SER A 43 4.44 -8.53 4.12
C SER A 43 4.35 -7.20 3.35
N CYS A 44 3.37 -7.12 2.46
CA CYS A 44 2.97 -5.88 1.79
C CYS A 44 1.44 -5.76 1.84
N LEU A 45 0.96 -4.62 2.30
CA LEU A 45 -0.45 -4.33 2.51
C LEU A 45 -0.84 -3.02 1.85
N ILE A 46 -2.01 -2.98 1.22
CA ILE A 46 -2.61 -1.74 0.71
C ILE A 46 -3.93 -1.50 1.43
N TYR A 47 -4.03 -0.34 2.04
CA TYR A 47 -5.25 0.19 2.64
C TYR A 47 -5.80 1.31 1.77
N LEU A 48 -7.11 1.37 1.61
CA LEU A 48 -7.81 2.48 0.96
C LEU A 48 -8.71 3.19 1.96
N VAL A 49 -8.90 4.49 1.75
CA VAL A 49 -9.81 5.29 2.59
C VAL A 49 -11.24 5.07 2.12
N GLU A 50 -12.08 4.58 3.02
CA GLU A 50 -13.53 4.45 2.86
C GLU A 50 -14.23 5.01 4.12
N ASP A 51 -15.16 5.93 3.93
CA ASP A 51 -15.95 6.52 5.02
C ASP A 51 -15.09 7.08 6.18
N GLY A 52 -13.93 7.65 5.87
CA GLY A 52 -13.01 8.23 6.85
C GLY A 52 -12.16 7.21 7.62
N GLU A 53 -12.20 5.95 7.24
CA GLU A 53 -11.36 4.87 7.78
C GLU A 53 -10.45 4.28 6.72
N LEU A 54 -9.38 3.63 7.16
CA LEU A 54 -8.50 2.83 6.30
C LEU A 54 -9.00 1.38 6.31
N VAL A 55 -9.37 0.88 5.13
CA VAL A 55 -9.83 -0.49 4.93
C VAL A 55 -8.76 -1.28 4.21
N LEU A 56 -8.42 -2.47 4.70
CA LEU A 56 -7.47 -3.36 4.03
C LEU A 56 -8.07 -3.86 2.71
N PHE A 57 -7.42 -3.54 1.60
CA PHE A 57 -7.90 -3.84 0.25
C PHE A 57 -7.09 -4.91 -0.47
N ALA A 58 -5.77 -4.96 -0.22
CA ALA A 58 -4.89 -5.97 -0.78
C ALA A 58 -3.81 -6.38 0.21
N SER A 59 -3.42 -7.63 0.19
CA SER A 59 -2.43 -8.22 1.09
C SER A 59 -1.59 -9.27 0.38
N SER A 60 -0.28 -9.27 0.64
CA SER A 60 0.61 -10.34 0.23
C SER A 60 0.49 -11.59 1.10
N ASP A 61 -0.17 -11.49 2.24
CA ASP A 61 -0.37 -12.61 3.14
C ASP A 61 -1.39 -13.58 2.55
N GLN A 62 -1.19 -14.87 2.78
CA GLN A 62 -2.05 -15.91 2.22
C GLN A 62 -3.48 -15.88 2.79
N ASN A 63 -3.67 -15.23 3.92
CA ASN A 63 -4.97 -15.18 4.59
C ASN A 63 -5.81 -13.98 4.10
N ARG A 64 -6.41 -14.14 2.93
CA ARG A 64 -7.29 -13.12 2.31
C ARG A 64 -8.58 -12.84 3.07
N LYS A 65 -8.87 -13.59 4.15
CA LYS A 65 -10.12 -13.43 4.93
C LYS A 65 -10.22 -12.07 5.63
N THR A 66 -9.11 -11.38 5.82
CA THR A 66 -9.05 -10.06 6.45
C THR A 66 -9.29 -8.90 5.49
N ILE A 67 -9.24 -9.15 4.17
CA ILE A 67 -9.51 -8.13 3.15
C ILE A 67 -10.97 -7.67 3.25
N GLY A 68 -11.16 -6.36 3.35
CA GLY A 68 -12.48 -5.73 3.50
C GLY A 68 -13.02 -5.71 4.94
N THR A 69 -12.46 -6.52 5.85
CA THR A 69 -12.91 -6.60 7.24
C THR A 69 -12.05 -5.80 8.21
N VAL A 70 -10.75 -5.68 7.94
CA VAL A 70 -9.83 -4.88 8.77
C VAL A 70 -10.04 -3.40 8.46
N ARG A 71 -10.48 -2.66 9.48
CA ARG A 71 -10.69 -1.21 9.43
C ARG A 71 -9.85 -0.53 10.50
N LEU A 72 -9.12 0.51 10.11
CA LEU A 72 -8.28 1.31 10.98
C LEU A 72 -8.77 2.75 10.98
N ARG A 73 -8.87 3.33 12.17
CA ARG A 73 -9.10 4.77 12.26
C ARG A 73 -7.84 5.54 11.88
N LEU A 74 -7.98 6.72 11.30
CA LEU A 74 -6.85 7.59 10.97
C LEU A 74 -6.03 8.03 12.20
N SER A 75 -6.59 7.90 13.39
CA SER A 75 -5.92 8.18 14.67
C SER A 75 -5.13 6.98 15.23
N GLU A 76 -5.17 5.82 14.59
CA GLU A 76 -4.69 4.56 15.15
C GLU A 76 -3.47 4.00 14.42
N GLY A 77 -2.47 3.60 15.21
CA GLY A 77 -1.30 2.86 14.75
C GLY A 77 -0.38 3.65 13.83
N LEU A 78 0.65 2.97 13.33
CA LEU A 78 1.62 3.53 12.39
C LEU A 78 0.96 3.91 11.06
N THR A 79 0.09 3.05 10.55
CA THR A 79 -0.63 3.26 9.29
C THR A 79 -1.55 4.49 9.36
N GLY A 80 -2.30 4.65 10.43
CA GLY A 80 -3.14 5.82 10.67
C GLY A 80 -2.33 7.11 10.77
N TRP A 81 -1.18 7.05 11.43
CA TRP A 81 -0.26 8.18 11.51
C TRP A 81 0.21 8.64 10.12
N VAL A 82 0.62 7.70 9.25
CA VAL A 82 1.05 8.01 7.87
C VAL A 82 -0.05 8.69 7.08
N ALA A 83 -1.27 8.20 7.18
CA ALA A 83 -2.43 8.80 6.50
C ALA A 83 -2.73 10.22 7.02
N ARG A 84 -2.74 10.41 8.33
CA ARG A 84 -3.04 11.69 8.97
C ARG A 84 -1.97 12.74 8.70
N GLU A 85 -0.70 12.38 8.88
CA GLU A 85 0.42 13.30 8.71
C GLU A 85 0.81 13.48 7.23
N ARG A 86 0.30 12.65 6.33
CA ARG A 86 0.59 12.69 4.89
C ARG A 86 2.09 12.56 4.60
N ARG A 87 2.77 11.76 5.40
CA ARG A 87 4.23 11.61 5.37
C ARG A 87 4.62 10.14 5.39
N LEU A 88 5.66 9.83 4.63
CA LEU A 88 6.35 8.55 4.69
C LEU A 88 6.90 8.30 6.10
N LEU A 89 6.83 7.06 6.54
CA LEU A 89 7.43 6.57 7.79
C LEU A 89 8.31 5.37 7.47
N ALA A 90 9.58 5.44 7.89
CA ALA A 90 10.54 4.35 7.78
C ALA A 90 11.13 4.04 9.15
N ILE A 91 10.95 2.81 9.61
CA ILE A 91 11.50 2.29 10.87
C ILE A 91 12.37 1.09 10.52
N SER A 92 13.64 1.09 10.95
CA SER A 92 14.61 0.06 10.57
C SER A 92 14.61 -1.16 11.48
N ARG A 93 14.17 -1.01 12.73
CA ARG A 93 14.11 -2.08 13.75
C ARG A 93 13.09 -1.78 14.83
N GLU A 94 12.64 -2.81 15.51
CA GLU A 94 11.74 -2.72 16.67
C GLU A 94 10.49 -1.83 16.41
N ALA A 95 9.90 -1.95 15.22
CA ALA A 95 8.70 -1.18 14.88
C ALA A 95 7.58 -1.37 15.90
N TYR A 96 7.48 -2.55 16.51
CA TYR A 96 6.53 -2.88 17.58
C TYR A 96 6.74 -2.06 18.88
N SER A 97 7.93 -1.48 19.08
CA SER A 97 8.26 -0.64 20.24
C SER A 97 8.00 0.85 19.99
N ASP A 98 7.62 1.23 18.77
CA ASP A 98 7.27 2.62 18.46
C ASP A 98 6.00 3.03 19.22
N PRO A 99 5.98 4.20 19.88
CA PRO A 99 4.80 4.65 20.64
C PRO A 99 3.51 4.76 19.83
N ARG A 100 3.61 4.89 18.52
CA ARG A 100 2.46 4.95 17.59
C ARG A 100 1.94 3.57 17.20
N PHE A 101 2.68 2.51 17.53
CA PHE A 101 2.31 1.14 17.17
C PHE A 101 1.05 0.71 17.91
N LYS A 102 0.16 0.00 17.22
CA LYS A 102 -1.02 -0.61 17.78
C LYS A 102 -1.20 -2.04 17.31
N TYR A 103 -1.47 -2.95 18.21
CA TYR A 103 -1.87 -4.31 17.87
C TYR A 103 -3.33 -4.34 17.45
N PHE A 104 -3.61 -5.01 16.33
CA PHE A 104 -4.96 -5.26 15.84
C PHE A 104 -5.25 -6.76 15.96
N LYS A 105 -6.36 -7.11 16.62
CA LYS A 105 -6.73 -8.52 16.90
C LYS A 105 -6.91 -9.36 15.64
N ASP A 106 -7.33 -8.72 14.54
CA ASP A 106 -7.69 -9.40 13.29
C ASP A 106 -6.54 -9.45 12.27
N LEU A 107 -5.39 -8.86 12.59
CA LEU A 107 -4.17 -8.99 11.80
C LEU A 107 -3.26 -10.06 12.39
N PRO A 108 -2.51 -10.80 11.55
CA PRO A 108 -1.50 -11.72 12.04
C PRO A 108 -0.57 -11.01 13.03
N GLN A 109 -0.40 -11.58 14.21
CA GLN A 109 0.41 -11.00 15.29
C GLN A 109 1.90 -11.23 15.06
N ASP A 110 2.36 -11.12 13.81
CA ASP A 110 3.78 -11.15 13.52
C ASP A 110 4.41 -9.84 13.99
N THR A 111 5.39 -9.96 14.87
CA THR A 111 6.22 -8.83 15.27
C THR A 111 7.21 -8.52 14.15
N PHE A 112 6.95 -7.45 13.42
CA PHE A 112 7.87 -6.97 12.40
C PHE A 112 8.89 -6.01 13.01
N GLU A 113 10.14 -6.20 12.62
CA GLU A 113 11.25 -5.33 13.00
C GLU A 113 11.25 -4.03 12.19
N ALA A 114 11.22 -4.16 10.87
CA ALA A 114 11.27 -3.01 9.97
C ALA A 114 9.91 -2.72 9.32
N PHE A 115 9.65 -1.44 9.15
CA PHE A 115 8.39 -0.94 8.62
C PHE A 115 8.64 0.25 7.70
N LEU A 116 8.13 0.17 6.49
CA LEU A 116 8.11 1.27 5.54
C LEU A 116 6.67 1.50 5.11
N SER A 117 6.18 2.69 5.28
CA SER A 117 4.81 3.07 4.94
C SER A 117 4.78 4.38 4.17
N VAL A 118 4.01 4.42 3.10
CA VAL A 118 3.83 5.61 2.29
C VAL A 118 2.34 5.93 2.12
N PRO A 119 1.95 7.21 2.19
CA PRO A 119 0.59 7.60 1.87
C PRO A 119 0.38 7.54 0.36
N ILE A 120 -0.79 7.07 -0.04
CA ILE A 120 -1.28 7.17 -1.42
C ILE A 120 -2.04 8.48 -1.53
N ILE A 121 -1.50 9.44 -2.28
CA ILE A 121 -2.08 10.78 -2.44
C ILE A 121 -2.57 10.94 -3.87
N SER A 122 -3.81 11.34 -4.02
CA SER A 122 -4.43 11.65 -5.30
C SER A 122 -5.30 12.89 -5.19
N GLN A 123 -5.19 13.79 -6.16
CA GLN A 123 -5.94 15.06 -6.13
C GLN A 123 -5.81 15.81 -4.80
N ASN A 124 -4.60 15.87 -4.27
CA ASN A 124 -4.24 16.50 -3.00
C ASN A 124 -4.91 15.91 -1.74
N LYS A 125 -5.44 14.70 -1.82
CA LYS A 125 -6.04 13.97 -0.68
C LYS A 125 -5.34 12.64 -0.48
N VAL A 126 -5.25 12.20 0.77
CA VAL A 126 -4.84 10.83 1.08
C VAL A 126 -6.00 9.89 0.76
N VAL A 127 -5.78 8.96 -0.15
CA VAL A 127 -6.76 7.98 -0.59
C VAL A 127 -6.43 6.56 -0.12
N GLY A 128 -5.25 6.38 0.46
CA GLY A 128 -4.82 5.10 1.00
C GLY A 128 -3.42 5.15 1.59
N VAL A 129 -2.90 3.98 1.95
CA VAL A 129 -1.55 3.77 2.49
C VAL A 129 -1.02 2.43 1.99
N ILE A 130 0.27 2.38 1.64
CA ILE A 130 0.99 1.14 1.38
C ILE A 130 1.93 0.87 2.54
N ASN A 131 1.86 -0.33 3.12
CA ASN A 131 2.79 -0.80 4.14
C ASN A 131 3.67 -1.92 3.61
N VAL A 132 4.95 -1.84 3.90
CA VAL A 132 5.94 -2.90 3.68
C VAL A 132 6.59 -3.24 5.02
N GLN A 133 6.65 -4.52 5.34
CA GLN A 133 7.09 -5.01 6.63
C GLN A 133 8.14 -6.12 6.47
N HIS A 134 9.15 -6.12 7.34
CA HIS A 134 10.20 -7.13 7.39
C HIS A 134 10.32 -7.71 8.81
N ARG A 135 10.48 -9.01 8.93
CA ARG A 135 10.73 -9.68 10.21
C ARG A 135 12.11 -9.42 10.77
N GLU A 136 13.06 -9.14 9.89
CA GLU A 136 14.43 -8.78 10.25
C GLU A 136 14.63 -7.27 10.17
N PRO A 137 15.56 -6.68 10.97
CA PRO A 137 15.92 -5.29 10.84
C PRO A 137 16.38 -4.97 9.41
N ARG A 138 15.91 -3.85 8.88
CA ARG A 138 16.28 -3.40 7.54
C ARG A 138 16.27 -1.88 7.43
N LEU A 139 17.36 -1.33 6.91
CA LEU A 139 17.45 0.07 6.54
C LEU A 139 17.02 0.22 5.07
N HIS A 140 15.88 0.85 4.82
CA HIS A 140 15.44 1.17 3.47
C HIS A 140 16.26 2.32 2.90
N THR A 141 16.66 2.21 1.64
CA THR A 141 17.35 3.27 0.92
C THR A 141 16.39 4.37 0.47
N GLY A 142 16.93 5.57 0.20
CA GLY A 142 16.14 6.65 -0.39
C GLY A 142 15.48 6.24 -1.72
N ALA A 143 16.18 5.46 -2.54
CA ALA A 143 15.64 4.92 -3.80
C ALA A 143 14.47 3.97 -3.59
N GLU A 144 14.51 3.13 -2.56
CA GLU A 144 13.39 2.24 -2.20
C GLU A 144 12.17 3.03 -1.70
N MET A 145 12.41 4.08 -0.90
CA MET A 145 11.36 4.98 -0.41
C MET A 145 10.68 5.72 -1.58
N GLU A 146 11.46 6.27 -2.50
CA GLU A 146 10.94 6.93 -3.70
C GLU A 146 10.19 5.96 -4.60
N MET A 147 10.72 4.76 -4.79
CA MET A 147 10.05 3.72 -5.58
C MET A 147 8.67 3.40 -5.02
N LEU A 148 8.55 3.18 -3.72
CA LEU A 148 7.26 2.87 -3.09
C LEU A 148 6.30 4.07 -3.18
N SER A 149 6.80 5.29 -3.02
CA SER A 149 6.02 6.52 -3.21
C SER A 149 5.49 6.65 -4.64
N THR A 150 6.31 6.33 -5.63
CA THR A 150 5.91 6.35 -7.06
C THR A 150 4.82 5.30 -7.35
N VAL A 151 4.95 4.09 -6.81
CA VAL A 151 3.88 3.09 -6.90
C VAL A 151 2.59 3.61 -6.27
N GLY A 152 2.68 4.28 -5.13
CA GLY A 152 1.54 4.94 -4.48
C GLY A 152 0.87 5.98 -5.39
N GLU A 153 1.64 6.79 -6.09
CA GLU A 153 1.13 7.78 -7.06
C GLU A 153 0.41 7.09 -8.23
N GLN A 154 0.96 6.00 -8.74
CA GLN A 154 0.31 5.19 -9.79
C GLN A 154 -1.02 4.63 -9.31
N ILE A 155 -1.09 4.11 -8.08
CA ILE A 155 -2.34 3.64 -7.48
C ILE A 155 -3.33 4.79 -7.33
N GLY A 156 -2.89 5.95 -6.88
CA GLY A 156 -3.73 7.14 -6.78
C GLY A 156 -4.40 7.51 -8.09
N CYS A 157 -3.65 7.49 -9.19
CA CYS A 157 -4.20 7.71 -10.55
C CYS A 157 -5.22 6.62 -10.93
N LEU A 158 -4.91 5.35 -10.65
CA LEU A 158 -5.82 4.23 -10.91
C LEU A 158 -7.16 4.39 -10.18
N LEU A 159 -7.14 4.83 -8.92
CA LEU A 159 -8.35 5.02 -8.12
C LEU A 159 -9.25 6.11 -8.70
N VAL A 160 -8.68 7.19 -9.23
CA VAL A 160 -9.45 8.25 -9.92
C VAL A 160 -10.14 7.69 -11.15
N LEU A 161 -9.42 6.93 -11.99
CA LEU A 161 -9.98 6.31 -13.19
C LEU A 161 -11.08 5.30 -12.85
N SER A 162 -10.91 4.50 -11.82
CA SER A 162 -11.90 3.53 -11.35
C SER A 162 -13.20 4.22 -10.88
N ARG A 163 -13.11 5.33 -10.16
CA ARG A 163 -14.27 6.11 -9.72
C ARG A 163 -15.01 6.74 -10.89
N GLN A 164 -14.30 7.22 -11.90
CA GLN A 164 -14.91 7.78 -13.12
C GLN A 164 -15.70 6.72 -13.90
N LYS A 165 -15.20 5.49 -13.99
CA LYS A 165 -15.94 4.38 -14.59
C LYS A 165 -17.26 4.08 -13.89
N GLN A 166 -17.28 4.15 -12.55
CA GLN A 166 -18.49 3.90 -11.75
C GLN A 166 -19.54 5.03 -11.87
N GLN A 167 -19.11 6.24 -12.21
CA GLN A 167 -19.97 7.44 -12.33
C GLN A 167 -20.45 7.67 -13.77
N ALA A 168 -19.88 6.98 -14.76
CA ALA A 168 -20.32 7.09 -16.15
C ALA A 168 -21.76 6.55 -16.28
N PRO A 169 -22.71 7.34 -16.87
CA PRO A 169 -24.06 6.81 -17.09
C PRO A 169 -23.96 5.61 -18.02
N THR A 170 -24.60 4.52 -17.64
CA THR A 170 -24.85 3.38 -18.53
C THR A 170 -25.54 3.94 -19.76
N SER A 171 -24.80 4.07 -20.87
CA SER A 171 -25.39 4.34 -22.16
C SER A 171 -26.27 3.14 -22.51
N VAL A 172 -27.57 3.32 -22.22
CA VAL A 172 -28.60 2.41 -22.74
C VAL A 172 -28.58 2.62 -24.24
N GLY A 173 -27.96 1.73 -24.94
CA GLY A 173 -28.09 1.55 -26.38
C GLY A 173 -29.11 0.48 -26.66
#